data_61939f0b79b1db072843efbed9717be6
#
_entry.id   61939f0b79b1db072843efbed9717be6
#
_cell.length_a   1.000
_cell.length_b   1.000
_cell.length_c   1.000
_cell.angle_alpha   90.00
_cell.angle_beta   90.00
_cell.angle_gamma   90.00
#
_symmetry.space_group_name_H-M   'P 1'
#
loop_
_entity.id
_entity.type
_entity.pdbx_description
1 polymer ?
#
loop_
_entity_poly.entity_id
_entity_poly.type
_entity_poly.pdbx_seq_one_letter_code
_entity_poly.pdbx_strand_id
1 'polypeptide(L)'
;MHISYTKQAANAVRYAAKKAKEMKHPYIGTEHLLLGLREEFSGVAGQVLAQNGVETEKIMQLMDELIAPREEMPASQKPKESPRLRYILANSEKEAHRLRTAEVGTEHLLLSMIRDVDCVAARILITLNISLQKLLKDILNASGVDPKDYQDELQDESRGSGSVIEQYCTDMTARAEEGKQDPVVGREEEMYRLMQVLSRRTKNNPCLIGEPGVGKTAVVEGLAQRIAAGVVPEKMKDKRIYTLDLPGMIAGSKYRGEFEERMKGLISEVESNGNIILFLDEIHTMIGAGGAEGAIDASGILKPSLARGELQLIGATTITEYRKYIEKDAALERRFQPVSVEEPSKEQCLEILKGLKGRYESHHKVLIRDEALEAAVSMSERYITDRNLPDKAIDVLDESCSKVSLKGYKVPENLTALDLRLKELEKQKEESI
;
A
#
# COMPACT_ATOMS: atom_id res chain seq x y z
N MET A 1 13.85 0.40 24.39
CA MET A 1 14.06 -0.19 25.73
C MET A 1 13.48 -1.59 25.66
N HIS A 2 14.26 -2.63 25.94
CA HIS A 2 13.70 -3.98 26.09
C HIS A 2 12.92 -4.02 27.40
N ILE A 3 11.62 -4.32 27.31
CA ILE A 3 10.78 -4.51 28.50
C ILE A 3 11.10 -5.88 29.11
N SER A 4 11.22 -5.95 30.43
CA SER A 4 11.45 -7.21 31.16
C SER A 4 10.19 -8.08 31.17
N TYR A 5 10.38 -9.39 31.17
CA TYR A 5 9.28 -10.34 31.34
C TYR A 5 8.97 -10.54 32.84
N THR A 6 7.70 -10.67 33.18
CA THR A 6 7.29 -11.14 34.50
C THR A 6 7.84 -12.53 34.74
N LYS A 7 7.95 -12.94 36.00
CA LYS A 7 8.41 -14.29 36.37
C LYS A 7 7.56 -15.39 35.72
N GLN A 8 6.25 -15.18 35.63
CA GLN A 8 5.30 -16.11 35.02
C GLN A 8 5.50 -16.19 33.49
N ALA A 9 5.65 -15.06 32.80
CA ALA A 9 5.90 -15.04 31.36
C ALA A 9 7.25 -15.72 31.01
N ALA A 10 8.29 -15.44 31.79
CA ALA A 10 9.59 -16.09 31.63
C ALA A 10 9.53 -17.61 31.87
N ASN A 11 8.72 -18.06 32.82
CA ASN A 11 8.47 -19.49 33.07
C ASN A 11 7.78 -20.14 31.88
N ALA A 12 6.72 -19.52 31.34
CA ALA A 12 5.99 -20.03 30.18
C ALA A 12 6.90 -20.19 28.95
N VAL A 13 7.74 -19.19 28.65
CA VAL A 13 8.72 -19.25 27.54
C VAL A 13 9.76 -20.36 27.79
N ARG A 14 10.25 -20.51 29.03
CA ARG A 14 11.18 -21.58 29.39
C ARG A 14 10.55 -22.97 29.26
N TYR A 15 9.30 -23.11 29.66
CA TYR A 15 8.54 -24.36 29.50
C TYR A 15 8.36 -24.70 28.01
N ALA A 16 8.03 -23.72 27.16
CA ALA A 16 7.94 -23.90 25.72
C ALA A 16 9.26 -24.46 25.13
N ALA A 17 10.39 -23.90 25.52
CA ALA A 17 11.70 -24.37 25.06
C ALA A 17 12.01 -25.80 25.58
N LYS A 18 11.62 -26.12 26.81
CA LYS A 18 11.78 -27.45 27.38
C LYS A 18 10.92 -28.48 26.62
N LYS A 19 9.65 -28.16 26.33
CA LYS A 19 8.73 -29.03 25.59
C LYS A 19 9.19 -29.27 24.16
N ALA A 20 9.62 -28.23 23.43
CA ALA A 20 10.18 -28.40 22.09
C ALA A 20 11.38 -29.36 22.07
N LYS A 21 12.22 -29.33 23.12
CA LYS A 21 13.35 -30.25 23.28
C LYS A 21 12.88 -31.68 23.59
N GLU A 22 11.91 -31.84 24.49
CA GLU A 22 11.32 -33.16 24.85
C GLU A 22 10.70 -33.84 23.63
N MET A 23 10.00 -33.06 22.78
CA MET A 23 9.35 -33.51 21.55
C MET A 23 10.34 -33.65 20.37
N LYS A 24 11.63 -33.38 20.59
CA LYS A 24 12.70 -33.38 19.57
C LYS A 24 12.43 -32.47 18.37
N HIS A 25 11.68 -31.39 18.55
CA HIS A 25 11.41 -30.44 17.49
C HIS A 25 12.62 -29.52 17.28
N PRO A 26 13.00 -29.22 16.00
CA PRO A 26 14.16 -28.39 15.70
C PRO A 26 13.91 -26.89 16.00
N TYR A 27 12.66 -26.49 16.14
CA TYR A 27 12.25 -25.12 16.42
C TYR A 27 11.26 -25.04 17.57
N ILE A 28 11.38 -23.98 18.38
CA ILE A 28 10.37 -23.59 19.35
C ILE A 28 9.34 -22.75 18.56
N GLY A 29 8.13 -23.25 18.40
CA GLY A 29 7.04 -22.57 17.71
C GLY A 29 6.04 -21.93 18.68
N THR A 30 5.01 -21.30 18.12
CA THR A 30 3.92 -20.66 18.87
C THR A 30 3.06 -21.67 19.64
N GLU A 31 2.94 -22.89 19.13
CA GLU A 31 2.27 -24.02 19.76
C GLU A 31 2.94 -24.45 21.07
N HIS A 32 4.28 -24.43 21.11
CA HIS A 32 5.03 -24.70 22.34
C HIS A 32 4.84 -23.59 23.38
N LEU A 33 4.74 -22.31 22.91
CA LEU A 33 4.43 -21.20 23.79
C LEU A 33 3.01 -21.31 24.36
N LEU A 34 2.04 -21.73 23.54
CA LEU A 34 0.67 -21.97 23.99
C LEU A 34 0.63 -23.02 25.12
N LEU A 35 1.37 -24.14 24.97
CA LEU A 35 1.54 -25.12 26.04
C LEU A 35 2.15 -24.48 27.29
N GLY A 36 3.21 -23.69 27.14
CA GLY A 36 3.86 -23.01 28.26
C GLY A 36 2.92 -22.06 29.00
N LEU A 37 2.09 -21.31 28.28
CA LEU A 37 1.09 -20.41 28.87
C LEU A 37 -0.02 -21.19 29.59
N ARG A 38 -0.43 -22.34 29.05
CA ARG A 38 -1.45 -23.17 29.66
C ARG A 38 -0.97 -23.82 30.95
N GLU A 39 0.28 -24.23 31.00
CA GLU A 39 0.89 -24.85 32.21
C GLU A 39 1.22 -23.84 33.30
N GLU A 40 1.43 -22.58 32.97
CA GLU A 40 1.69 -21.50 33.94
C GLU A 40 0.37 -20.99 34.55
N PHE A 41 -0.24 -21.76 35.43
CA PHE A 41 -1.51 -21.45 36.06
C PHE A 41 -1.53 -20.21 36.94
N SER A 42 -0.37 -19.76 37.41
CA SER A 42 -0.28 -18.53 38.21
C SER A 42 -0.39 -17.26 37.38
N GLY A 43 -0.30 -17.37 36.03
CA GLY A 43 -0.45 -16.28 35.09
C GLY A 43 -1.89 -16.11 34.59
N VAL A 44 -2.26 -14.89 34.18
CA VAL A 44 -3.59 -14.57 33.65
C VAL A 44 -3.93 -15.45 32.44
N ALA A 45 -3.00 -15.65 31.51
CA ALA A 45 -3.23 -16.48 30.33
C ALA A 45 -3.59 -17.93 30.67
N GLY A 46 -2.88 -18.55 31.63
CA GLY A 46 -3.15 -19.92 32.05
C GLY A 46 -4.54 -20.11 32.65
N GLN A 47 -4.99 -19.14 33.46
CA GLN A 47 -6.34 -19.13 34.04
C GLN A 47 -7.43 -18.96 32.97
N VAL A 48 -7.25 -17.99 32.05
CA VAL A 48 -8.24 -17.72 30.99
C VAL A 48 -8.32 -18.91 30.01
N LEU A 49 -7.19 -19.52 29.64
CA LEU A 49 -7.17 -20.71 28.80
C LEU A 49 -7.91 -21.88 29.48
N ALA A 50 -7.71 -22.07 30.80
CA ALA A 50 -8.42 -23.10 31.57
C ALA A 50 -9.92 -22.85 31.61
N GLN A 51 -10.37 -21.63 31.89
CA GLN A 51 -11.78 -21.25 31.93
C GLN A 51 -12.47 -21.45 30.56
N ASN A 52 -11.73 -21.31 29.45
CA ASN A 52 -12.25 -21.58 28.13
C ASN A 52 -12.10 -23.04 27.66
N GLY A 53 -11.76 -23.97 28.58
CA GLY A 53 -11.72 -25.42 28.30
C GLY A 53 -10.53 -25.87 27.44
N VAL A 54 -9.45 -25.07 27.38
CA VAL A 54 -8.22 -25.46 26.70
C VAL A 54 -7.45 -26.46 27.58
N GLU A 55 -7.34 -27.71 27.15
CA GLU A 55 -6.65 -28.79 27.84
C GLU A 55 -5.29 -29.06 27.20
N THR A 56 -4.27 -29.31 28.02
CA THR A 56 -2.89 -29.58 27.55
C THR A 56 -2.80 -30.79 26.64
N GLU A 57 -3.55 -31.87 26.97
CA GLU A 57 -3.57 -33.11 26.21
C GLU A 57 -4.14 -32.92 24.81
N LYS A 58 -5.17 -32.10 24.65
CA LYS A 58 -5.78 -31.79 23.36
C LYS A 58 -4.84 -30.91 22.48
N ILE A 59 -4.11 -29.98 23.10
CA ILE A 59 -3.09 -29.21 22.39
C ILE A 59 -2.01 -30.15 21.86
N MET A 60 -1.49 -31.06 22.69
CA MET A 60 -0.43 -31.99 22.30
C MET A 60 -0.89 -32.92 21.18
N GLN A 61 -2.11 -33.46 21.24
CA GLN A 61 -2.66 -34.29 20.17
C GLN A 61 -2.75 -33.55 18.85
N LEU A 62 -3.25 -32.31 18.85
CA LEU A 62 -3.32 -31.49 17.63
C LEU A 62 -1.94 -31.08 17.11
N MET A 63 -0.96 -30.92 17.98
CA MET A 63 0.42 -30.67 17.55
C MET A 63 0.98 -31.87 16.77
N ASP A 64 0.74 -33.09 17.23
CA ASP A 64 1.18 -34.30 16.54
C ASP A 64 0.46 -34.48 15.19
N GLU A 65 -0.80 -34.06 15.06
CA GLU A 65 -1.58 -34.12 13.82
C GLU A 65 -1.23 -33.01 12.82
N LEU A 66 -0.99 -31.79 13.29
CA LEU A 66 -0.79 -30.59 12.44
C LEU A 66 0.67 -30.36 12.06
N ILE A 67 1.61 -30.84 12.86
CA ILE A 67 3.04 -30.71 12.58
C ILE A 67 3.51 -31.99 11.90
N ALA A 68 3.72 -31.92 10.58
CA ALA A 68 4.23 -33.05 9.83
C ALA A 68 5.54 -33.56 10.47
N PRO A 69 5.75 -34.89 10.55
CA PRO A 69 6.98 -35.46 11.07
C PRO A 69 8.17 -34.99 10.23
N ARG A 70 9.00 -34.14 10.78
CA ARG A 70 10.28 -33.70 10.22
C ARG A 70 11.40 -34.53 10.82
N GLU A 71 12.55 -34.53 10.16
CA GLU A 71 13.75 -35.22 10.69
C GLU A 71 13.96 -34.86 12.16
N GLU A 72 14.04 -35.89 13.01
CA GLU A 72 14.24 -35.74 14.45
C GLU A 72 15.57 -35.02 14.71
N MET A 73 15.52 -34.01 15.59
CA MET A 73 16.73 -33.29 15.95
C MET A 73 17.66 -34.17 16.80
N PRO A 74 18.99 -34.18 16.52
CA PRO A 74 19.95 -34.86 17.40
C PRO A 74 19.86 -34.35 18.84
N ALA A 75 19.91 -35.24 19.83
CA ALA A 75 19.75 -34.91 21.25
C ALA A 75 20.76 -33.87 21.79
N SER A 76 21.86 -33.62 21.09
CA SER A 76 22.91 -32.66 21.42
C SER A 76 22.62 -31.21 21.01
N GLN A 77 21.61 -30.96 20.14
CA GLN A 77 21.28 -29.62 19.68
C GLN A 77 20.17 -28.99 20.51
N LYS A 78 20.22 -27.65 20.68
CA LYS A 78 19.14 -26.88 21.29
C LYS A 78 18.18 -26.41 20.20
N PRO A 79 16.86 -26.51 20.41
CA PRO A 79 15.88 -25.97 19.45
C PRO A 79 16.04 -24.45 19.33
N LYS A 80 15.89 -23.93 18.11
CA LYS A 80 15.94 -22.50 17.82
C LYS A 80 14.53 -21.91 17.83
N GLU A 81 14.40 -20.65 18.20
CA GLU A 81 13.12 -19.94 18.07
C GLU A 81 12.72 -19.83 16.60
N SER A 82 11.46 -20.15 16.29
CA SER A 82 10.92 -19.95 14.96
C SER A 82 10.79 -18.44 14.65
N PRO A 83 10.84 -18.03 13.36
CA PRO A 83 10.62 -16.64 12.99
C PRO A 83 9.29 -16.09 13.52
N ARG A 84 8.26 -16.92 13.52
CA ARG A 84 6.92 -16.56 13.99
C ARG A 84 6.87 -16.38 15.51
N LEU A 85 7.55 -17.23 16.26
CA LEU A 85 7.65 -17.06 17.71
C LEU A 85 8.37 -15.75 18.06
N ARG A 86 9.49 -15.43 17.38
CA ARG A 86 10.20 -14.16 17.60
C ARG A 86 9.31 -12.95 17.32
N TYR A 87 8.49 -13.02 16.28
CA TYR A 87 7.51 -11.98 15.98
C TYR A 87 6.48 -11.82 17.11
N ILE A 88 5.91 -12.92 17.63
CA ILE A 88 4.98 -12.90 18.78
C ILE A 88 5.63 -12.30 20.02
N LEU A 89 6.85 -12.71 20.34
CA LEU A 89 7.59 -12.17 21.49
C LEU A 89 7.85 -10.66 21.34
N ALA A 90 8.25 -10.19 20.17
CA ALA A 90 8.44 -8.77 19.91
C ALA A 90 7.14 -7.96 20.00
N ASN A 91 6.03 -8.50 19.50
CA ASN A 91 4.73 -7.82 19.58
C ASN A 91 4.14 -7.83 21.00
N SER A 92 4.50 -8.80 21.86
CA SER A 92 4.05 -8.80 23.26
C SER A 92 4.56 -7.58 24.05
N GLU A 93 5.69 -7.00 23.67
CA GLU A 93 6.16 -5.73 24.23
C GLU A 93 5.21 -4.57 23.89
N LYS A 94 4.66 -4.56 22.67
CA LYS A 94 3.66 -3.56 22.26
C LYS A 94 2.34 -3.74 23.01
N GLU A 95 1.92 -5.00 23.23
CA GLU A 95 0.73 -5.28 24.04
C GLU A 95 0.89 -4.82 25.50
N ALA A 96 2.10 -4.99 26.08
CA ALA A 96 2.40 -4.48 27.41
C ALA A 96 2.32 -2.93 27.47
N HIS A 97 2.81 -2.24 26.44
CA HIS A 97 2.64 -0.79 26.34
C HIS A 97 1.19 -0.37 26.27
N ARG A 98 0.35 -1.05 25.46
CA ARG A 98 -1.09 -0.78 25.33
C ARG A 98 -1.84 -0.96 26.64
N LEU A 99 -1.51 -2.01 27.37
CA LEU A 99 -2.09 -2.26 28.68
C LEU A 99 -1.42 -1.43 29.80
N ARG A 100 -0.50 -0.51 29.42
CA ARG A 100 0.22 0.41 30.33
C ARG A 100 0.94 -0.32 31.48
N THR A 101 1.47 -1.51 31.18
CA THR A 101 2.23 -2.29 32.14
C THR A 101 3.72 -2.10 31.97
N ALA A 102 4.48 -2.20 33.08
CA ALA A 102 5.93 -2.03 33.05
C ALA A 102 6.68 -3.29 32.58
N GLU A 103 6.04 -4.45 32.61
CA GLU A 103 6.61 -5.76 32.28
C GLU A 103 5.69 -6.55 31.36
N VAL A 104 6.27 -7.42 30.53
CA VAL A 104 5.50 -8.35 29.70
C VAL A 104 5.01 -9.51 30.52
N GLY A 105 3.70 -9.61 30.74
CA GLY A 105 3.03 -10.71 31.41
C GLY A 105 2.56 -11.81 30.45
N THR A 106 2.01 -12.88 31.01
CA THR A 106 1.44 -14.00 30.23
C THR A 106 0.27 -13.57 29.36
N GLU A 107 -0.55 -12.61 29.82
CA GLU A 107 -1.63 -11.99 29.09
C GLU A 107 -1.16 -11.33 27.79
N HIS A 108 -0.06 -10.60 27.82
CA HIS A 108 0.51 -9.91 26.64
C HIS A 108 0.99 -10.92 25.60
N LEU A 109 1.61 -12.01 26.04
CA LEU A 109 2.03 -13.11 25.16
C LEU A 109 0.81 -13.75 24.47
N LEU A 110 -0.26 -14.01 25.22
CA LEU A 110 -1.48 -14.62 24.69
C LEU A 110 -2.22 -13.64 23.77
N LEU A 111 -2.32 -12.34 24.11
CA LEU A 111 -2.88 -11.30 23.27
C LEU A 111 -2.15 -11.21 21.92
N SER A 112 -0.83 -11.13 21.95
CA SER A 112 0.00 -11.11 20.73
C SER A 112 -0.23 -12.35 19.87
N MET A 113 -0.43 -13.52 20.49
CA MET A 113 -0.65 -14.79 19.81
C MET A 113 -2.03 -14.86 19.14
N ILE A 114 -3.12 -14.48 19.83
CA ILE A 114 -4.49 -14.56 19.28
C ILE A 114 -4.76 -13.50 18.21
N ARG A 115 -3.99 -12.42 18.19
CA ARG A 115 -4.06 -11.41 17.12
C ARG A 115 -3.40 -11.88 15.84
N ASP A 116 -2.45 -12.79 15.92
CA ASP A 116 -1.82 -13.43 14.79
C ASP A 116 -2.56 -14.72 14.41
N VAL A 117 -3.68 -14.57 13.70
CA VAL A 117 -4.59 -15.66 13.32
C VAL A 117 -3.89 -16.77 12.52
N ASP A 118 -2.80 -16.44 11.83
CA ASP A 118 -2.04 -17.39 11.01
C ASP A 118 -1.02 -18.21 11.79
N CYS A 119 -0.79 -17.92 13.07
CA CYS A 119 0.13 -18.71 13.86
C CYS A 119 -0.46 -20.09 14.22
N VAL A 120 0.40 -21.08 14.41
CA VAL A 120 -0.03 -22.46 14.72
C VAL A 120 -0.87 -22.52 16.00
N ALA A 121 -0.51 -21.74 17.01
CA ALA A 121 -1.27 -21.66 18.25
C ALA A 121 -2.71 -21.18 18.06
N ALA A 122 -2.92 -20.12 17.26
CA ALA A 122 -4.26 -19.62 16.94
C ALA A 122 -5.08 -20.67 16.18
N ARG A 123 -4.46 -21.38 15.22
CA ARG A 123 -5.12 -22.49 14.51
C ARG A 123 -5.52 -23.63 15.43
N ILE A 124 -4.67 -24.02 16.38
CA ILE A 124 -5.00 -25.01 17.40
C ILE A 124 -6.23 -24.57 18.21
N LEU A 125 -6.25 -23.31 18.69
CA LEU A 125 -7.38 -22.77 19.42
C LEU A 125 -8.68 -22.80 18.61
N ILE A 126 -8.62 -22.40 17.34
CA ILE A 126 -9.77 -22.45 16.41
C ILE A 126 -10.24 -23.90 16.20
N THR A 127 -9.32 -24.85 16.01
CA THR A 127 -9.64 -26.28 15.84
C THR A 127 -10.30 -26.87 17.09
N LEU A 128 -9.94 -26.35 18.26
CA LEU A 128 -10.60 -26.70 19.53
C LEU A 128 -11.96 -26.01 19.73
N ASN A 129 -12.49 -25.31 18.70
CA ASN A 129 -13.72 -24.53 18.77
C ASN A 129 -13.68 -23.38 19.80
N ILE A 130 -12.51 -22.85 20.11
CA ILE A 130 -12.34 -21.70 20.99
C ILE A 130 -12.49 -20.41 20.17
N SER A 131 -13.45 -19.58 20.56
CA SER A 131 -13.61 -18.25 19.95
C SER A 131 -12.50 -17.32 20.39
N LEU A 132 -11.62 -16.91 19.43
CA LEU A 132 -10.54 -15.96 19.71
C LEU A 132 -11.06 -14.61 20.21
N GLN A 133 -12.24 -14.18 19.73
CA GLN A 133 -12.88 -12.93 20.18
C GLN A 133 -13.37 -13.04 21.64
N LYS A 134 -13.91 -14.19 22.04
CA LYS A 134 -14.27 -14.44 23.44
C LYS A 134 -13.03 -14.46 24.30
N LEU A 135 -12.00 -15.18 23.87
CA LEU A 135 -10.72 -15.28 24.58
C LEU A 135 -10.09 -13.89 24.79
N LEU A 136 -10.10 -13.03 23.76
CA LEU A 136 -9.66 -11.64 23.86
C LEU A 136 -10.39 -10.88 24.96
N LYS A 137 -11.73 -10.93 24.98
CA LYS A 137 -12.54 -10.25 26.00
C LYS A 137 -12.22 -10.78 27.40
N ASP A 138 -12.08 -12.09 27.53
CA ASP A 138 -11.80 -12.72 28.84
C ASP A 138 -10.42 -12.32 29.37
N ILE A 139 -9.40 -12.19 28.49
CA ILE A 139 -8.06 -11.70 28.87
C ILE A 139 -8.13 -10.24 29.32
N LEU A 140 -8.79 -9.36 28.55
CA LEU A 140 -8.90 -7.94 28.88
C LEU A 140 -9.64 -7.74 30.21
N ASN A 141 -10.74 -8.45 30.42
CA ASN A 141 -11.49 -8.42 31.68
C ASN A 141 -10.63 -8.90 32.86
N ALA A 142 -9.87 -9.99 32.68
CA ALA A 142 -8.97 -10.51 33.72
C ALA A 142 -7.79 -9.57 34.01
N SER A 143 -7.38 -8.75 33.01
CA SER A 143 -6.35 -7.72 33.17
C SER A 143 -6.90 -6.38 33.68
N GLY A 144 -8.23 -6.27 33.90
CA GLY A 144 -8.89 -5.06 34.41
C GLY A 144 -8.99 -3.93 33.38
N VAL A 145 -8.92 -4.24 32.07
CA VAL A 145 -8.98 -3.29 30.97
C VAL A 145 -10.35 -3.40 30.27
N ASP A 146 -11.02 -2.28 30.02
CA ASP A 146 -12.24 -2.27 29.23
C ASP A 146 -11.93 -2.64 27.78
N PRO A 147 -12.64 -3.62 27.19
CA PRO A 147 -12.45 -3.98 25.79
C PRO A 147 -12.64 -2.79 24.80
N LYS A 148 -13.41 -1.76 25.17
CA LYS A 148 -13.58 -0.56 24.36
C LYS A 148 -12.31 0.31 24.37
N ASP A 149 -11.75 0.55 25.53
CA ASP A 149 -10.50 1.33 25.67
C ASP A 149 -9.36 0.66 24.92
N TYR A 150 -9.30 -0.68 24.95
CA TYR A 150 -8.32 -1.44 24.18
C TYR A 150 -8.53 -1.32 22.65
N GLN A 151 -9.79 -1.28 22.18
CA GLN A 151 -10.10 -1.06 20.76
C GLN A 151 -9.77 0.37 20.32
N ASP A 152 -10.02 1.36 21.17
CA ASP A 152 -9.70 2.75 20.88
C ASP A 152 -8.18 2.98 20.81
N GLU A 153 -7.39 2.36 21.70
CA GLU A 153 -5.92 2.39 21.61
C GLU A 153 -5.38 1.66 20.36
N LEU A 154 -6.06 0.61 19.88
CA LEU A 154 -5.74 -0.05 18.62
C LEU A 154 -5.99 0.86 17.41
N GLN A 155 -7.07 1.68 17.48
CA GLN A 155 -7.36 2.66 16.44
C GLN A 155 -6.37 3.83 16.46
N ASP A 156 -5.93 4.26 17.64
CA ASP A 156 -4.91 5.31 17.80
C ASP A 156 -3.51 4.84 17.35
N GLU A 157 -3.14 3.58 17.54
CA GLU A 157 -1.89 3.03 17.00
C GLU A 157 -1.96 2.75 15.49
N SER A 158 -3.12 2.40 14.95
CA SER A 158 -3.31 2.37 13.50
C SER A 158 -3.19 3.77 12.88
N ARG A 159 -3.42 4.82 13.67
CA ARG A 159 -3.09 6.22 13.34
C ARG A 159 -1.60 6.54 13.55
N GLY A 160 -0.88 5.80 14.35
CA GLY A 160 0.55 5.98 14.65
C GLY A 160 1.51 5.12 13.79
N SER A 161 1.08 3.99 13.26
CA SER A 161 1.73 3.31 12.14
C SER A 161 1.11 3.90 10.88
N GLY A 162 1.80 4.77 10.17
CA GLY A 162 1.32 5.61 9.07
C GLY A 162 0.08 5.07 8.38
N SER A 163 -0.94 5.91 8.26
CA SER A 163 -2.18 5.65 7.55
C SER A 163 -1.92 4.78 6.31
N VAL A 164 -2.70 3.74 6.06
CA VAL A 164 -2.57 2.90 4.85
C VAL A 164 -2.66 3.80 3.61
N ILE A 165 -3.46 4.87 3.70
CA ILE A 165 -3.54 5.92 2.68
C ILE A 165 -2.19 6.62 2.51
N GLU A 166 -1.53 7.06 3.59
CA GLU A 166 -0.22 7.72 3.52
C GLU A 166 0.88 6.80 3.00
N GLN A 167 0.77 5.50 3.23
CA GLN A 167 1.76 4.52 2.82
C GLN A 167 1.65 4.13 1.34
N TYR A 168 0.44 4.03 0.80
CA TYR A 168 0.19 3.52 -0.55
C TYR A 168 -0.54 4.49 -1.47
N CYS A 169 -0.90 5.68 -0.99
CA CYS A 169 -1.58 6.67 -1.81
C CYS A 169 -0.82 8.00 -1.82
N THR A 170 -0.91 8.69 -2.94
CA THR A 170 -0.38 10.05 -3.10
C THR A 170 -1.54 11.04 -3.15
N ASP A 171 -1.54 12.04 -2.28
CA ASP A 171 -2.55 13.11 -2.28
C ASP A 171 -2.30 14.06 -3.46
N MET A 172 -3.14 13.95 -4.50
CA MET A 172 -3.08 14.82 -5.69
C MET A 172 -3.54 16.24 -5.36
N THR A 173 -4.51 16.39 -4.46
CA THR A 173 -5.03 17.71 -4.07
C THR A 173 -3.97 18.50 -3.30
N ALA A 174 -3.27 17.86 -2.36
CA ALA A 174 -2.15 18.50 -1.66
C ALA A 174 -1.02 18.91 -2.62
N ARG A 175 -0.68 18.06 -3.59
CA ARG A 175 0.32 18.39 -4.62
C ARG A 175 -0.11 19.57 -5.51
N ALA A 176 -1.42 19.71 -5.75
CA ALA A 176 -1.98 20.86 -6.46
C ALA A 176 -1.89 22.14 -5.61
N GLU A 177 -2.21 22.08 -4.32
CA GLU A 177 -2.07 23.18 -3.34
C GLU A 177 -0.61 23.68 -3.29
N GLU A 178 0.36 22.76 -3.36
CA GLU A 178 1.81 23.09 -3.37
C GLU A 178 2.32 23.60 -4.74
N GLY A 179 1.48 23.62 -5.78
CA GLY A 179 1.88 24.03 -7.14
C GLY A 179 2.86 23.09 -7.83
N LYS A 180 2.96 21.84 -7.38
CA LYS A 180 3.88 20.82 -7.91
C LYS A 180 3.37 20.10 -9.15
N GLN A 181 2.09 20.29 -9.50
CA GLN A 181 1.48 19.68 -10.68
C GLN A 181 1.61 20.59 -11.90
N ASP A 182 1.64 19.99 -13.08
CA ASP A 182 1.63 20.72 -14.33
C ASP A 182 0.25 21.36 -14.59
N PRO A 183 0.19 22.53 -15.22
CA PRO A 183 -1.08 23.16 -15.55
C PRO A 183 -1.84 22.32 -16.59
N VAL A 184 -3.11 22.07 -16.33
CA VAL A 184 -3.98 21.32 -17.24
C VAL A 184 -4.75 22.28 -18.13
N VAL A 185 -4.61 22.13 -19.43
CA VAL A 185 -5.19 23.00 -20.46
C VAL A 185 -6.09 22.17 -21.39
N GLY A 186 -7.23 22.73 -21.77
CA GLY A 186 -8.09 22.17 -22.82
C GLY A 186 -8.87 20.91 -22.46
N ARG A 187 -9.14 20.65 -21.16
CA ARG A 187 -9.88 19.47 -20.66
C ARG A 187 -11.10 19.85 -19.82
N GLU A 188 -11.68 21.01 -20.08
CA GLU A 188 -12.80 21.57 -19.30
C GLU A 188 -14.05 20.69 -19.38
N GLU A 189 -14.36 20.14 -20.55
CA GLU A 189 -15.56 19.31 -20.75
C GLU A 189 -15.44 17.97 -20.01
N GLU A 190 -14.29 17.32 -20.08
CA GLU A 190 -14.03 16.07 -19.37
C GLU A 190 -14.04 16.28 -17.86
N MET A 191 -13.42 17.34 -17.35
CA MET A 191 -13.47 17.70 -15.93
C MET A 191 -14.89 18.01 -15.47
N TYR A 192 -15.66 18.75 -16.26
CA TYR A 192 -17.07 19.01 -15.95
C TYR A 192 -17.87 17.71 -15.90
N ARG A 193 -17.63 16.80 -16.84
CA ARG A 193 -18.28 15.50 -16.87
C ARG A 193 -17.91 14.64 -15.67
N LEU A 194 -16.64 14.65 -15.23
CA LEU A 194 -16.20 14.00 -14.00
C LEU A 194 -16.97 14.53 -12.78
N MET A 195 -17.04 15.85 -12.59
CA MET A 195 -17.78 16.46 -11.50
C MET A 195 -19.28 16.10 -11.53
N GLN A 196 -19.87 16.07 -12.73
CA GLN A 196 -21.26 15.67 -12.92
C GLN A 196 -21.51 14.23 -12.48
N VAL A 197 -20.61 13.29 -12.87
CA VAL A 197 -20.72 11.87 -12.51
C VAL A 197 -20.52 11.68 -11.01
N LEU A 198 -19.49 12.28 -10.42
CA LEU A 198 -19.20 12.21 -8.98
C LEU A 198 -20.32 12.75 -8.11
N SER A 199 -21.11 13.70 -8.63
CA SER A 199 -22.26 14.29 -7.91
C SER A 199 -23.55 13.46 -8.02
N ARG A 200 -23.58 12.37 -8.78
CA ARG A 200 -24.76 11.51 -8.94
C ARG A 200 -25.04 10.71 -7.67
N ARG A 201 -26.27 10.31 -7.49
CA ARG A 201 -26.69 9.41 -6.40
C ARG A 201 -26.30 7.95 -6.66
N THR A 202 -26.32 7.53 -7.91
CA THR A 202 -25.98 6.18 -8.37
C THR A 202 -25.10 6.28 -9.60
N LYS A 203 -24.27 5.26 -9.88
CA LYS A 203 -23.23 5.30 -10.92
C LYS A 203 -22.34 6.55 -10.77
N ASN A 204 -21.91 6.79 -9.54
CA ASN A 204 -21.12 7.96 -9.13
C ASN A 204 -19.61 7.74 -9.23
N ASN A 205 -19.18 6.64 -9.84
CA ASN A 205 -17.77 6.35 -10.10
C ASN A 205 -17.48 6.54 -11.59
N PRO A 206 -16.82 7.63 -11.99
CA PRO A 206 -16.42 7.82 -13.38
C PRO A 206 -15.28 6.89 -13.75
N CYS A 207 -15.29 6.39 -14.99
CA CYS A 207 -14.17 5.69 -15.59
C CYS A 207 -13.73 6.42 -16.85
N LEU A 208 -12.54 7.02 -16.83
CA LEU A 208 -11.94 7.68 -17.98
C LEU A 208 -11.50 6.61 -18.99
N ILE A 209 -12.03 6.72 -20.21
CA ILE A 209 -11.77 5.77 -21.28
C ILE A 209 -11.11 6.49 -22.43
N GLY A 210 -9.96 6.02 -22.86
CA GLY A 210 -9.24 6.60 -23.99
C GLY A 210 -7.96 5.83 -24.28
N GLU A 211 -7.38 6.08 -25.44
CA GLU A 211 -6.11 5.46 -25.83
C GLU A 211 -4.96 5.88 -24.91
N PRO A 212 -3.87 5.10 -24.86
CA PRO A 212 -2.68 5.49 -24.09
C PRO A 212 -2.12 6.84 -24.58
N GLY A 213 -1.68 7.69 -23.64
CA GLY A 213 -1.05 8.97 -23.97
C GLY A 213 -2.00 10.13 -24.30
N VAL A 214 -3.35 9.94 -24.27
CA VAL A 214 -4.31 11.05 -24.52
C VAL A 214 -4.48 12.01 -23.34
N GLY A 215 -3.91 11.72 -22.16
CA GLY A 215 -3.93 12.60 -21.00
C GLY A 215 -5.06 12.31 -20.02
N LYS A 216 -5.46 11.04 -19.81
CA LYS A 216 -6.47 10.63 -18.80
C LYS A 216 -6.10 11.07 -17.39
N THR A 217 -4.85 10.86 -17.00
CA THR A 217 -4.33 11.25 -15.68
C THR A 217 -4.35 12.77 -15.50
N ALA A 218 -4.02 13.54 -16.57
CA ALA A 218 -4.07 15.00 -16.54
C ALA A 218 -5.48 15.55 -16.27
N VAL A 219 -6.55 14.88 -16.74
CA VAL A 219 -7.93 15.28 -16.42
C VAL A 219 -8.20 15.19 -14.92
N VAL A 220 -7.68 14.16 -14.24
CA VAL A 220 -7.83 13.99 -12.79
C VAL A 220 -6.97 15.01 -12.03
N GLU A 221 -5.75 15.28 -12.50
CA GLU A 221 -4.89 16.35 -11.97
C GLU A 221 -5.57 17.72 -12.07
N GLY A 222 -6.20 18.02 -13.22
CA GLY A 222 -6.95 19.24 -13.39
C GLY A 222 -8.15 19.35 -12.45
N LEU A 223 -8.85 18.25 -12.18
CA LEU A 223 -9.90 18.22 -11.17
C LEU A 223 -9.33 18.47 -9.77
N ALA A 224 -8.19 17.89 -9.42
CA ALA A 224 -7.53 18.12 -8.14
C ALA A 224 -7.12 19.62 -7.98
N GLN A 225 -6.61 20.24 -9.05
CA GLN A 225 -6.29 21.68 -9.07
C GLN A 225 -7.55 22.55 -8.86
N ARG A 226 -8.68 22.20 -9.47
CA ARG A 226 -9.95 22.91 -9.28
C ARG A 226 -10.49 22.75 -7.87
N ILE A 227 -10.34 21.58 -7.25
CA ILE A 227 -10.71 21.38 -5.83
C ILE A 227 -9.82 22.23 -4.95
N ALA A 228 -8.51 22.21 -5.13
CA ALA A 228 -7.56 23.02 -4.38
C ALA A 228 -7.83 24.53 -4.51
N ALA A 229 -8.21 24.98 -5.70
CA ALA A 229 -8.60 26.37 -5.95
C ALA A 229 -10.03 26.74 -5.48
N GLY A 230 -10.81 25.76 -4.99
CA GLY A 230 -12.21 25.98 -4.58
C GLY A 230 -13.19 26.23 -5.74
N VAL A 231 -12.79 25.97 -7.00
CA VAL A 231 -13.57 26.19 -8.23
C VAL A 231 -14.35 24.92 -8.58
N VAL A 232 -15.11 24.41 -7.62
CA VAL A 232 -15.93 23.19 -7.73
C VAL A 232 -17.27 23.39 -7.01
N PRO A 233 -18.29 22.55 -7.33
CA PRO A 233 -19.56 22.58 -6.60
C PRO A 233 -19.36 22.37 -5.09
N GLU A 234 -20.25 22.94 -4.25
CA GLU A 234 -20.17 22.92 -2.78
C GLU A 234 -19.89 21.52 -2.21
N LYS A 235 -20.55 20.51 -2.76
CA LYS A 235 -20.39 19.10 -2.35
C LYS A 235 -18.99 18.51 -2.57
N MET A 236 -18.16 19.18 -3.35
CA MET A 236 -16.82 18.71 -3.72
C MET A 236 -15.70 19.55 -3.10
N LYS A 237 -16.00 20.67 -2.43
CA LYS A 237 -14.99 21.56 -1.86
C LYS A 237 -14.10 20.90 -0.82
N ASP A 238 -14.68 20.00 -0.01
CA ASP A 238 -13.95 19.30 1.04
C ASP A 238 -13.38 17.94 0.58
N LYS A 239 -13.57 17.60 -0.70
CA LYS A 239 -13.06 16.34 -1.23
C LYS A 239 -11.56 16.41 -1.53
N ARG A 240 -10.89 15.28 -1.35
CA ARG A 240 -9.48 15.09 -1.69
C ARG A 240 -9.32 13.90 -2.63
N ILE A 241 -8.47 14.03 -3.62
CA ILE A 241 -8.18 12.97 -4.60
C ILE A 241 -6.86 12.32 -4.23
N TYR A 242 -6.89 11.02 -4.04
CA TYR A 242 -5.71 10.20 -3.76
C TYR A 242 -5.46 9.20 -4.88
N THR A 243 -4.25 9.20 -5.44
CA THR A 243 -3.81 8.17 -6.40
C THR A 243 -3.30 6.95 -5.64
N LEU A 244 -3.82 5.77 -5.93
CA LEU A 244 -3.37 4.52 -5.34
C LEU A 244 -2.17 3.96 -6.11
N ASP A 245 -1.08 3.69 -5.40
CA ASP A 245 0.07 2.90 -5.90
C ASP A 245 -0.21 1.40 -5.71
N LEU A 246 -0.91 0.81 -6.67
CA LEU A 246 -1.23 -0.61 -6.66
C LEU A 246 0.00 -1.51 -6.74
N PRO A 247 1.00 -1.25 -7.62
CA PRO A 247 2.26 -1.98 -7.63
C PRO A 247 2.99 -1.96 -6.29
N GLY A 248 3.06 -0.81 -5.62
CA GLY A 248 3.67 -0.67 -4.29
C GLY A 248 2.93 -1.48 -3.21
N MET A 249 1.60 -1.54 -3.30
CA MET A 249 0.79 -2.33 -2.37
C MET A 249 0.99 -3.85 -2.55
N ILE A 250 1.22 -4.30 -3.77
CA ILE A 250 1.48 -5.72 -4.11
C ILE A 250 2.93 -6.10 -3.78
N ALA A 251 3.90 -5.24 -4.09
CA ALA A 251 5.34 -5.53 -4.01
C ALA A 251 5.85 -5.92 -2.61
N GLY A 252 5.17 -5.57 -1.55
CA GLY A 252 5.54 -5.94 -0.17
C GLY A 252 4.78 -7.14 0.37
N SER A 253 3.83 -7.72 -0.37
CA SER A 253 3.02 -8.84 0.09
C SER A 253 3.62 -10.17 -0.37
N LYS A 254 4.05 -11.00 0.60
CA LYS A 254 4.54 -12.37 0.30
C LYS A 254 3.40 -13.36 0.05
N TYR A 255 2.19 -13.05 0.49
CA TYR A 255 1.00 -13.89 0.40
C TYR A 255 -0.21 -13.07 -0.02
N ARG A 256 -1.12 -13.70 -0.77
CA ARG A 256 -2.40 -13.11 -1.22
C ARG A 256 -3.19 -12.46 -0.06
N GLY A 257 -3.19 -13.07 1.11
CA GLY A 257 -3.90 -12.57 2.29
C GLY A 257 -3.40 -11.21 2.79
N GLU A 258 -2.10 -10.93 2.71
CA GLU A 258 -1.53 -9.63 3.12
C GLU A 258 -2.01 -8.48 2.22
N PHE A 259 -2.09 -8.71 0.92
CA PHE A 259 -2.66 -7.73 -0.01
C PHE A 259 -4.15 -7.49 0.26
N GLU A 260 -4.92 -8.56 0.47
CA GLU A 260 -6.35 -8.46 0.80
C GLU A 260 -6.57 -7.67 2.09
N GLU A 261 -5.73 -7.87 3.10
CA GLU A 261 -5.79 -7.15 4.38
C GLU A 261 -5.44 -5.67 4.22
N ARG A 262 -4.37 -5.33 3.49
CA ARG A 262 -4.01 -3.94 3.16
C ARG A 262 -5.11 -3.22 2.40
N MET A 263 -5.69 -3.88 1.38
CA MET A 263 -6.78 -3.33 0.60
C MET A 263 -8.04 -3.09 1.44
N LYS A 264 -8.41 -4.02 2.33
CA LYS A 264 -9.52 -3.84 3.27
C LYS A 264 -9.25 -2.70 4.24
N GLY A 265 -8.02 -2.58 4.75
CA GLY A 265 -7.58 -1.46 5.59
C GLY A 265 -7.73 -0.12 4.88
N LEU A 266 -7.25 -0.02 3.63
CA LEU A 266 -7.38 1.18 2.79
C LEU A 266 -8.87 1.56 2.60
N ILE A 267 -9.71 0.61 2.23
CA ILE A 267 -11.14 0.87 2.00
C ILE A 267 -11.81 1.35 3.29
N SER A 268 -11.56 0.68 4.41
CA SER A 268 -12.12 1.08 5.71
C SER A 268 -11.70 2.49 6.12
N GLU A 269 -10.46 2.86 5.85
CA GLU A 269 -9.93 4.20 6.13
C GLU A 269 -10.56 5.26 5.22
N VAL A 270 -10.73 4.96 3.93
CA VAL A 270 -11.42 5.85 2.97
C VAL A 270 -12.89 6.04 3.33
N GLU A 271 -13.60 4.95 3.68
CA GLU A 271 -15.00 5.00 4.12
C GLU A 271 -15.17 5.82 5.40
N SER A 272 -14.25 5.68 6.35
CA SER A 272 -14.28 6.41 7.62
C SER A 272 -14.05 7.91 7.44
N ASN A 273 -13.16 8.31 6.52
CA ASN A 273 -12.90 9.71 6.21
C ASN A 273 -14.03 10.40 5.41
N GLY A 274 -14.73 9.65 4.58
CA GLY A 274 -15.90 10.14 3.81
C GLY A 274 -15.62 11.23 2.76
N ASN A 275 -14.45 11.89 2.80
CA ASN A 275 -14.08 12.99 1.91
C ASN A 275 -13.05 12.61 0.85
N ILE A 276 -12.69 11.34 0.77
CA ILE A 276 -11.66 10.84 -0.13
C ILE A 276 -12.29 10.30 -1.41
N ILE A 277 -11.67 10.63 -2.53
CA ILE A 277 -11.92 10.05 -3.85
C ILE A 277 -10.64 9.31 -4.24
N LEU A 278 -10.70 8.00 -4.45
CA LEU A 278 -9.56 7.24 -4.93
C LEU A 278 -9.45 7.36 -6.45
N PHE A 279 -8.25 7.58 -6.93
CA PHE A 279 -7.92 7.47 -8.35
C PHE A 279 -7.10 6.21 -8.61
N LEU A 280 -7.57 5.41 -9.55
CA LEU A 280 -6.91 4.19 -10.01
C LEU A 280 -6.57 4.33 -11.49
N ASP A 281 -5.30 4.56 -11.78
CA ASP A 281 -4.83 4.42 -13.15
C ASP A 281 -4.76 2.93 -13.51
N GLU A 282 -5.01 2.60 -14.77
CA GLU A 282 -5.08 1.22 -15.26
C GLU A 282 -5.98 0.30 -14.39
N ILE A 283 -7.19 0.76 -14.06
CA ILE A 283 -8.14 0.03 -13.18
C ILE A 283 -8.36 -1.43 -13.59
N HIS A 284 -8.14 -1.77 -14.86
CA HIS A 284 -8.23 -3.13 -15.39
C HIS A 284 -7.22 -4.10 -14.75
N THR A 285 -6.08 -3.59 -14.25
CA THR A 285 -5.08 -4.41 -13.55
C THR A 285 -5.60 -4.98 -12.25
N MET A 286 -6.48 -4.22 -11.56
CA MET A 286 -7.16 -4.68 -10.34
C MET A 286 -8.28 -5.68 -10.60
N ILE A 287 -8.97 -5.54 -11.74
CA ILE A 287 -10.20 -6.28 -12.04
C ILE A 287 -9.88 -7.53 -12.86
N GLY A 288 -8.83 -7.50 -13.68
CA GLY A 288 -8.52 -8.54 -14.65
C GLY A 288 -7.45 -9.54 -14.25
N ALA A 289 -6.78 -9.34 -13.15
CA ALA A 289 -5.66 -10.19 -12.71
C ALA A 289 -6.08 -11.63 -12.31
N GLY A 290 -7.38 -11.91 -12.14
CA GLY A 290 -7.90 -13.20 -11.69
C GLY A 290 -7.88 -14.36 -12.72
N GLY A 291 -7.36 -14.14 -13.93
CA GLY A 291 -7.37 -15.16 -15.01
C GLY A 291 -6.16 -16.10 -15.05
N ALA A 292 -5.08 -15.82 -14.35
CA ALA A 292 -3.91 -16.68 -14.23
C ALA A 292 -3.84 -17.30 -12.83
N GLU A 293 -3.46 -18.58 -12.71
CA GLU A 293 -3.24 -19.21 -11.41
C GLU A 293 -2.22 -18.40 -10.60
N GLY A 294 -2.69 -17.75 -9.51
CA GLY A 294 -1.87 -16.89 -8.65
C GLY A 294 -2.09 -15.38 -8.81
N ALA A 295 -2.91 -14.92 -9.74
CA ALA A 295 -3.23 -13.51 -9.90
C ALA A 295 -4.18 -13.00 -8.81
N ILE A 296 -3.90 -11.80 -8.29
CA ILE A 296 -4.63 -11.18 -7.19
C ILE A 296 -5.90 -10.53 -7.73
N ASP A 297 -7.08 -11.04 -7.36
CA ASP A 297 -8.37 -10.43 -7.72
C ASP A 297 -8.84 -9.48 -6.62
N ALA A 298 -8.54 -8.20 -6.78
CA ALA A 298 -9.00 -7.15 -5.87
C ALA A 298 -10.47 -6.75 -6.11
N SER A 299 -11.07 -7.18 -7.21
CA SER A 299 -12.47 -6.84 -7.54
C SER A 299 -13.45 -7.37 -6.50
N GLY A 300 -13.18 -8.56 -5.95
CA GLY A 300 -13.98 -9.16 -4.89
C GLY A 300 -14.03 -8.33 -3.60
N ILE A 301 -12.98 -7.55 -3.32
CA ILE A 301 -12.88 -6.69 -2.13
C ILE A 301 -13.58 -5.35 -2.36
N LEU A 302 -13.42 -4.77 -3.57
CA LEU A 302 -14.01 -3.47 -3.93
C LEU A 302 -15.53 -3.52 -4.18
N LYS A 303 -16.02 -4.61 -4.80
CA LYS A 303 -17.43 -4.75 -5.18
C LYS A 303 -18.43 -4.47 -4.05
N PRO A 304 -18.26 -4.98 -2.82
CA PRO A 304 -19.19 -4.68 -1.73
C PRO A 304 -19.27 -3.19 -1.39
N SER A 305 -18.15 -2.49 -1.26
CA SER A 305 -18.08 -1.06 -0.91
C SER A 305 -18.58 -0.16 -2.03
N LEU A 306 -18.27 -0.48 -3.28
CA LEU A 306 -18.86 0.16 -4.46
C LEU A 306 -20.37 -0.07 -4.53
N ALA A 307 -20.85 -1.28 -4.13
CA ALA A 307 -22.27 -1.60 -4.13
C ALA A 307 -23.06 -0.79 -3.10
N ARG A 308 -22.48 -0.54 -1.93
CA ARG A 308 -23.10 0.30 -0.89
C ARG A 308 -23.04 1.79 -1.21
N GLY A 309 -22.14 2.21 -2.12
CA GLY A 309 -21.91 3.62 -2.47
C GLY A 309 -21.11 4.39 -1.42
N GLU A 310 -20.42 3.68 -0.54
CA GLU A 310 -19.57 4.21 0.53
C GLU A 310 -18.19 4.63 0.01
N LEU A 311 -17.75 4.02 -1.11
CA LEU A 311 -16.51 4.32 -1.79
C LEU A 311 -16.76 5.13 -3.06
N GLN A 312 -16.04 6.26 -3.23
CA GLN A 312 -15.97 7.02 -4.48
C GLN A 312 -14.62 6.76 -5.18
N LEU A 313 -14.69 6.36 -6.44
CA LEU A 313 -13.53 5.97 -7.21
C LEU A 313 -13.57 6.57 -8.62
N ILE A 314 -12.43 7.09 -9.08
CA ILE A 314 -12.18 7.46 -10.48
C ILE A 314 -11.27 6.38 -11.06
N GLY A 315 -11.70 5.71 -12.11
CA GLY A 315 -10.85 4.77 -12.85
C GLY A 315 -10.34 5.39 -14.15
N ALA A 316 -9.18 4.93 -14.63
CA ALA A 316 -8.69 5.21 -15.97
C ALA A 316 -8.32 3.91 -16.67
N THR A 317 -8.67 3.73 -17.93
CA THR A 317 -8.34 2.54 -18.73
C THR A 317 -8.50 2.79 -20.23
N THR A 318 -8.17 1.80 -21.05
CA THR A 318 -8.45 1.85 -22.49
C THR A 318 -9.88 1.37 -22.80
N ILE A 319 -10.40 1.69 -23.97
CA ILE A 319 -11.74 1.26 -24.40
C ILE A 319 -11.85 -0.27 -24.50
N THR A 320 -10.78 -0.92 -24.95
CA THR A 320 -10.70 -2.38 -25.09
C THR A 320 -10.77 -3.07 -23.74
N GLU A 321 -10.04 -2.57 -22.76
CA GLU A 321 -9.99 -3.13 -21.39
C GLU A 321 -11.27 -2.84 -20.61
N TYR A 322 -11.85 -1.64 -20.79
CA TYR A 322 -13.15 -1.32 -20.21
C TYR A 322 -14.22 -2.33 -20.64
N ARG A 323 -14.33 -2.60 -21.96
CA ARG A 323 -15.27 -3.58 -22.51
C ARG A 323 -15.00 -5.00 -22.03
N LYS A 324 -13.71 -5.35 -21.88
CA LYS A 324 -13.29 -6.70 -21.48
C LYS A 324 -13.54 -7.00 -20.00
N TYR A 325 -13.31 -6.03 -19.13
CA TYR A 325 -13.23 -6.26 -17.67
C TYR A 325 -14.35 -5.58 -16.87
N ILE A 326 -14.82 -4.40 -17.28
CA ILE A 326 -15.83 -3.64 -16.51
C ILE A 326 -17.22 -3.88 -17.08
N GLU A 327 -17.41 -3.75 -18.39
CA GLU A 327 -18.72 -3.87 -19.05
C GLU A 327 -19.28 -5.31 -18.95
N LYS A 328 -18.42 -6.33 -18.92
CA LYS A 328 -18.85 -7.73 -18.76
C LYS A 328 -19.25 -8.09 -17.33
N ASP A 329 -18.85 -7.31 -16.34
CA ASP A 329 -19.20 -7.54 -14.95
C ASP A 329 -20.41 -6.69 -14.56
N ALA A 330 -21.58 -7.30 -14.45
CA ALA A 330 -22.84 -6.63 -14.16
C ALA A 330 -22.84 -5.82 -12.84
N ALA A 331 -21.99 -6.17 -11.89
CA ALA A 331 -21.87 -5.44 -10.63
C ALA A 331 -21.07 -4.14 -10.80
N LEU A 332 -20.01 -4.16 -11.61
CA LEU A 332 -19.16 -3.01 -11.92
C LEU A 332 -19.84 -2.09 -12.94
N GLU A 333 -20.44 -2.64 -14.00
CA GLU A 333 -21.16 -1.87 -15.03
C GLU A 333 -22.24 -0.96 -14.44
N ARG A 334 -22.94 -1.43 -13.41
CA ARG A 334 -23.97 -0.64 -12.72
C ARG A 334 -23.40 0.46 -11.82
N ARG A 335 -22.09 0.47 -11.57
CA ARG A 335 -21.42 1.40 -10.64
C ARG A 335 -20.53 2.41 -11.34
N PHE A 336 -19.94 2.00 -12.46
CA PHE A 336 -19.09 2.87 -13.25
C PHE A 336 -19.88 3.58 -14.38
N GLN A 337 -19.49 4.84 -14.61
CA GLN A 337 -19.97 5.64 -15.74
C GLN A 337 -18.77 5.96 -16.64
N PRO A 338 -18.78 5.51 -17.91
CA PRO A 338 -17.72 5.85 -18.83
C PRO A 338 -17.71 7.35 -19.15
N VAL A 339 -16.50 7.91 -19.23
CA VAL A 339 -16.20 9.27 -19.66
C VAL A 339 -15.11 9.18 -20.72
N SER A 340 -15.44 9.49 -21.96
CA SER A 340 -14.50 9.45 -23.09
C SER A 340 -13.47 10.57 -22.96
N VAL A 341 -12.21 10.21 -23.16
CA VAL A 341 -11.09 11.15 -23.30
C VAL A 341 -10.47 10.92 -24.66
N GLU A 342 -10.77 11.80 -25.58
CA GLU A 342 -10.31 11.68 -26.96
C GLU A 342 -8.92 12.29 -27.16
N GLU A 343 -8.24 11.87 -28.22
CA GLU A 343 -7.00 12.49 -28.65
C GLU A 343 -7.27 13.97 -28.99
N PRO A 344 -6.49 14.92 -28.43
CA PRO A 344 -6.69 16.34 -28.73
C PRO A 344 -6.35 16.67 -30.17
N SER A 345 -7.02 17.69 -30.75
CA SER A 345 -6.65 18.22 -32.05
C SER A 345 -5.26 18.85 -32.00
N LYS A 346 -4.67 19.15 -33.19
CA LYS A 346 -3.37 19.84 -33.28
C LYS A 346 -3.38 21.18 -32.54
N GLU A 347 -4.47 21.92 -32.71
CA GLU A 347 -4.66 23.25 -32.11
C GLU A 347 -4.72 23.10 -30.57
N GLN A 348 -5.50 22.14 -30.06
CA GLN A 348 -5.58 21.86 -28.64
C GLN A 348 -4.23 21.35 -28.07
N CYS A 349 -3.54 20.49 -28.83
CA CYS A 349 -2.21 20.01 -28.44
C CYS A 349 -1.20 21.17 -28.36
N LEU A 350 -1.24 22.10 -29.30
CA LEU A 350 -0.39 23.28 -29.25
C LEU A 350 -0.67 24.17 -28.02
N GLU A 351 -1.92 24.33 -27.64
CA GLU A 351 -2.34 25.04 -26.42
C GLU A 351 -1.82 24.34 -25.17
N ILE A 352 -1.89 23.00 -25.13
CA ILE A 352 -1.34 22.19 -24.03
C ILE A 352 0.18 22.42 -23.94
N LEU A 353 0.90 22.33 -25.05
CA LEU A 353 2.36 22.56 -25.06
C LEU A 353 2.73 23.99 -24.65
N LYS A 354 1.96 25.02 -25.05
CA LYS A 354 2.14 26.41 -24.59
C LYS A 354 1.97 26.51 -23.06
N GLY A 355 1.00 25.81 -22.49
CA GLY A 355 0.81 25.77 -21.04
C GLY A 355 1.99 25.13 -20.31
N LEU A 356 2.59 24.08 -20.87
CA LEU A 356 3.72 23.36 -20.30
C LEU A 356 5.07 24.04 -20.53
N LYS A 357 5.18 24.91 -21.54
CA LYS A 357 6.42 25.57 -22.01
C LYS A 357 7.29 26.09 -20.87
N GLY A 358 6.73 26.87 -19.95
CA GLY A 358 7.50 27.48 -18.86
C GLY A 358 8.13 26.45 -17.90
N ARG A 359 7.50 25.30 -17.70
CA ARG A 359 8.03 24.19 -16.89
C ARG A 359 9.24 23.55 -17.56
N TYR A 360 9.15 23.26 -18.86
CA TYR A 360 10.23 22.67 -19.64
C TYR A 360 11.41 23.65 -19.81
N GLU A 361 11.14 24.95 -20.04
CA GLU A 361 12.18 26.00 -20.08
C GLU A 361 12.95 26.05 -18.75
N SER A 362 12.23 26.01 -17.62
CA SER A 362 12.86 26.07 -16.30
C SER A 362 13.67 24.81 -15.99
N HIS A 363 13.19 23.63 -16.41
CA HIS A 363 13.84 22.34 -16.15
C HIS A 363 15.13 22.20 -16.96
N HIS A 364 15.06 22.42 -18.29
CA HIS A 364 16.20 22.25 -19.19
C HIS A 364 17.12 23.47 -19.31
N LYS A 365 16.69 24.61 -18.74
CA LYS A 365 17.40 25.91 -18.84
C LYS A 365 17.61 26.32 -20.29
N VAL A 366 16.62 26.14 -21.13
CA VAL A 366 16.59 26.50 -22.55
C VAL A 366 15.40 27.41 -22.83
N LEU A 367 15.47 28.23 -23.85
CA LEU A 367 14.35 29.01 -24.34
C LEU A 367 13.65 28.25 -25.47
N ILE A 368 12.35 28.03 -25.31
CA ILE A 368 11.51 27.33 -26.29
C ILE A 368 10.75 28.38 -27.12
N ARG A 369 10.96 28.42 -28.42
CA ARG A 369 10.20 29.28 -29.30
C ARG A 369 8.86 28.63 -29.69
N ASP A 370 7.88 29.46 -30.05
CA ASP A 370 6.54 28.94 -30.41
C ASP A 370 6.61 28.10 -31.70
N GLU A 371 7.49 28.44 -32.64
CA GLU A 371 7.73 27.64 -33.84
C GLU A 371 8.26 26.23 -33.52
N ALA A 372 8.97 26.06 -32.39
CA ALA A 372 9.44 24.76 -31.94
C ALA A 372 8.27 23.91 -31.41
N LEU A 373 7.28 24.51 -30.74
CA LEU A 373 6.08 23.84 -30.31
C LEU A 373 5.23 23.37 -31.50
N GLU A 374 5.02 24.24 -32.49
CA GLU A 374 4.34 23.91 -33.74
C GLU A 374 5.04 22.79 -34.50
N ALA A 375 6.37 22.83 -34.56
CA ALA A 375 7.17 21.77 -35.17
C ALA A 375 7.06 20.46 -34.40
N ALA A 376 7.08 20.46 -33.06
CA ALA A 376 6.91 19.26 -32.23
C ALA A 376 5.56 18.60 -32.48
N VAL A 377 4.46 19.35 -32.54
CA VAL A 377 3.12 18.80 -32.84
C VAL A 377 3.06 18.24 -34.26
N SER A 378 3.49 19.02 -35.27
CA SER A 378 3.36 18.61 -36.68
C SER A 378 4.26 17.42 -37.03
N MET A 379 5.49 17.37 -36.49
CA MET A 379 6.42 16.27 -36.75
C MET A 379 6.04 15.02 -36.00
N SER A 380 5.61 15.11 -34.73
CA SER A 380 5.17 13.94 -33.98
C SER A 380 3.95 13.29 -34.63
N GLU A 381 2.99 14.06 -35.09
CA GLU A 381 1.83 13.53 -35.82
C GLU A 381 2.23 12.85 -37.14
N ARG A 382 3.17 13.43 -37.88
CA ARG A 382 3.59 12.90 -39.19
C ARG A 382 4.44 11.66 -39.11
N TYR A 383 5.31 11.55 -38.12
CA TYR A 383 6.35 10.52 -38.06
C TYR A 383 6.17 9.51 -36.93
N ILE A 384 5.37 9.81 -35.90
CA ILE A 384 5.10 8.92 -34.76
C ILE A 384 3.64 8.47 -34.86
N THR A 385 3.42 7.25 -35.39
CA THR A 385 2.10 6.71 -35.68
C THR A 385 1.58 5.72 -34.63
N ASP A 386 2.45 5.26 -33.75
CA ASP A 386 2.17 4.25 -32.70
C ASP A 386 1.77 4.86 -31.36
N ARG A 387 1.77 6.20 -31.25
CA ARG A 387 1.39 6.95 -30.05
C ARG A 387 0.41 8.06 -30.37
N ASN A 388 -0.27 8.57 -29.34
CA ASN A 388 -1.29 9.61 -29.46
C ASN A 388 -0.80 10.97 -28.94
N LEU A 389 -1.41 12.05 -29.42
CA LEU A 389 -1.27 13.37 -28.84
C LEU A 389 -1.98 13.43 -27.47
N PRO A 390 -1.48 14.23 -26.51
CA PRO A 390 -0.32 15.12 -26.60
C PRO A 390 1.01 14.42 -26.28
N ASP A 391 1.01 13.18 -25.80
CA ASP A 391 2.17 12.45 -25.25
C ASP A 391 3.35 12.44 -26.23
N LYS A 392 3.13 12.02 -27.49
CA LYS A 392 4.18 12.00 -28.53
C LYS A 392 4.78 13.39 -28.83
N ALA A 393 4.00 14.45 -28.72
CA ALA A 393 4.51 15.80 -28.96
C ALA A 393 5.30 16.35 -27.77
N ILE A 394 4.87 16.00 -26.56
CA ILE A 394 5.58 16.31 -25.32
C ILE A 394 6.93 15.60 -25.30
N ASP A 395 6.99 14.31 -25.64
CA ASP A 395 8.24 13.53 -25.72
C ASP A 395 9.25 14.17 -26.72
N VAL A 396 8.78 14.53 -27.92
CA VAL A 396 9.63 15.19 -28.93
C VAL A 396 10.18 16.52 -28.41
N LEU A 397 9.34 17.29 -27.70
CA LEU A 397 9.76 18.56 -27.10
C LEU A 397 10.79 18.34 -26.01
N ASP A 398 10.55 17.41 -25.09
CA ASP A 398 11.42 17.10 -23.94
C ASP A 398 12.81 16.60 -24.42
N GLU A 399 12.82 15.64 -25.34
CA GLU A 399 14.06 15.12 -25.92
C GLU A 399 14.85 16.22 -26.67
N SER A 400 14.16 17.08 -27.41
CA SER A 400 14.77 18.19 -28.11
C SER A 400 15.40 19.20 -27.15
N CYS A 401 14.71 19.55 -26.07
CA CYS A 401 15.20 20.44 -25.03
C CYS A 401 16.42 19.85 -24.32
N SER A 402 16.37 18.58 -23.95
CA SER A 402 17.48 17.84 -23.36
C SER A 402 18.73 17.87 -24.26
N LYS A 403 18.54 17.58 -25.55
CA LYS A 403 19.63 17.60 -26.53
C LYS A 403 20.28 18.98 -26.70
N VAL A 404 19.48 20.05 -26.67
CA VAL A 404 19.97 21.43 -26.74
C VAL A 404 20.74 21.80 -25.48
N SER A 405 20.20 21.47 -24.31
CA SER A 405 20.84 21.69 -23.00
C SER A 405 22.20 21.00 -22.92
N LEU A 406 22.31 19.74 -23.35
CA LEU A 406 23.56 18.99 -23.39
C LEU A 406 24.59 19.57 -24.39
N LYS A 407 24.14 20.12 -25.54
CA LYS A 407 25.05 20.78 -26.48
C LYS A 407 25.69 22.04 -25.89
N GLY A 408 24.98 22.72 -24.97
CA GLY A 408 25.52 23.86 -24.22
C GLY A 408 26.56 23.45 -23.15
N TYR A 409 26.57 22.17 -22.74
CA TYR A 409 27.53 21.64 -21.78
C TYR A 409 28.86 21.28 -22.49
N LYS A 410 29.59 22.27 -22.94
CA LYS A 410 31.00 22.09 -23.27
C LYS A 410 31.78 22.11 -21.97
N VAL A 411 32.37 20.97 -21.61
CA VAL A 411 33.44 20.97 -20.60
C VAL A 411 34.49 21.96 -21.05
N PRO A 412 34.80 23.02 -20.30
CA PRO A 412 35.81 23.99 -20.72
C PRO A 412 37.09 23.22 -20.98
N GLU A 413 37.70 23.39 -22.16
CA GLU A 413 38.97 22.72 -22.55
C GLU A 413 40.06 22.93 -21.48
N ASN A 414 40.00 24.05 -20.76
CA ASN A 414 40.86 24.34 -19.62
C ASN A 414 40.68 23.41 -18.44
N LEU A 415 39.48 22.89 -18.16
CA LEU A 415 39.24 21.96 -17.06
C LEU A 415 39.80 20.58 -17.37
N THR A 416 39.63 20.08 -18.59
CA THR A 416 40.23 18.80 -19.02
C THR A 416 41.77 18.87 -19.04
N ALA A 417 42.35 20.00 -19.46
CA ALA A 417 43.80 20.21 -19.39
C ALA A 417 44.31 20.29 -17.96
N LEU A 418 43.58 20.93 -17.04
CA LEU A 418 43.90 20.99 -15.62
C LEU A 418 43.78 19.65 -14.94
N ASP A 419 42.74 18.84 -15.21
CA ASP A 419 42.58 17.51 -14.68
C ASP A 419 43.67 16.53 -15.15
N LEU A 420 44.07 16.63 -16.44
CA LEU A 420 45.20 15.86 -16.95
C LEU A 420 46.50 16.27 -16.25
N ARG A 421 46.73 17.56 -16.03
CA ARG A 421 47.91 18.05 -15.35
C ARG A 421 47.96 17.67 -13.88
N LEU A 422 46.79 17.66 -13.24
CA LEU A 422 46.66 17.22 -11.83
C LEU A 422 47.02 15.74 -11.70
N LYS A 423 46.49 14.88 -12.56
CA LYS A 423 46.82 13.45 -12.61
C LYS A 423 48.29 13.16 -12.90
N GLU A 424 48.92 13.96 -13.79
CA GLU A 424 50.36 13.87 -14.05
C GLU A 424 51.19 14.24 -12.80
N LEU A 425 50.82 15.30 -12.09
CA LEU A 425 51.49 15.72 -10.86
C LEU A 425 51.30 14.74 -9.72
N GLU A 426 50.12 14.15 -9.57
CA GLU A 426 49.86 13.09 -8.59
C GLU A 426 50.71 11.85 -8.86
N LYS A 427 50.84 11.43 -10.13
CA LYS A 427 51.72 10.34 -10.53
C LYS A 427 53.21 10.63 -10.26
N GLN A 428 53.68 11.84 -10.57
CA GLN A 428 55.06 12.25 -10.25
C GLN A 428 55.31 12.31 -8.73
N LYS A 429 54.32 12.66 -7.93
CA LYS A 429 54.41 12.65 -6.49
C LYS A 429 54.50 11.21 -5.96
N GLU A 430 53.73 10.25 -6.49
CA GLU A 430 53.79 8.83 -6.14
C GLU A 430 55.12 8.19 -6.54
N GLU A 431 55.72 8.61 -7.66
CA GLU A 431 57.02 8.10 -8.16
C GLU A 431 58.22 8.71 -7.40
N SER A 432 58.00 9.76 -6.59
CA SER A 432 59.11 10.45 -5.81
C SER A 432 59.05 10.13 -4.32
N ILE A 433 58.18 9.29 -3.86
CA ILE A 433 58.08 8.73 -2.53
C ILE A 433 58.61 7.29 -2.52
#